data_a8b361acdbdc13789b7f322e54aad0d4
#
_entry.id   a8b361acdbdc13789b7f322e54aad0d4
#
_cell.length_a   1.000
_cell.length_b   1.000
_cell.length_c   1.000
_cell.angle_alpha   90.00
_cell.angle_beta   90.00
_cell.angle_gamma   90.00
#
_symmetry.space_group_name_H-M   'P 1'
#
loop_
_entity.id
_entity.type
_entity.pdbx_description
1 polymer ?
#
loop_
_entity_poly.entity_id
_entity_poly.type
_entity_poly.pdbx_seq_one_letter_code
_entity_poly.pdbx_strand_id
1 'polypeptide(L)'
;GSRLWADGFAVFGFGGDILSFIVLGIAIYLSVCQRKAEKGIKERCTAITSGRIDHTERSGFFNGIKLRRRGFRISCWPSFTFTFHTIYRYHAKDKDYHGIDARMPIACLKVGNPGDSVKIFYNPRDGREFYCPNEDKNVKYGWWILAGLIVLAIAVVRGVLYFYSRRYALR
;
A
#
# COMPACT_ATOMS: atom_id res chain seq x y z
N GLY A 1 38.69 -0.46 -22.45
CA GLY A 1 37.24 -0.17 -22.42
C GLY A 1 36.35 -1.28 -21.84
N SER A 2 36.70 -2.56 -22.00
CA SER A 2 35.84 -3.69 -21.57
C SER A 2 35.81 -3.92 -20.04
N ARG A 3 36.90 -3.58 -19.37
CA ARG A 3 36.98 -3.78 -17.89
C ARG A 3 36.13 -2.79 -17.11
N LEU A 4 36.09 -1.53 -17.53
CA LEU A 4 35.31 -0.47 -16.90
C LEU A 4 33.80 -0.79 -16.88
N TRP A 5 33.29 -1.41 -17.93
CA TRP A 5 31.89 -1.81 -18.00
C TRP A 5 31.58 -3.06 -17.16
N ALA A 6 32.52 -4.00 -17.09
CA ALA A 6 32.37 -5.17 -16.24
C ALA A 6 32.39 -4.81 -14.76
N ASP A 7 33.27 -3.88 -14.37
CA ASP A 7 33.37 -3.41 -12.99
C ASP A 7 32.16 -2.57 -12.60
N GLY A 8 31.70 -1.69 -13.49
CA GLY A 8 30.47 -0.92 -13.28
C GLY A 8 29.23 -1.83 -13.17
N PHE A 9 29.19 -2.89 -13.95
CA PHE A 9 28.11 -3.85 -13.92
C PHE A 9 28.12 -4.71 -12.65
N ALA A 10 29.29 -5.13 -12.20
CA ALA A 10 29.45 -5.87 -10.95
C ALA A 10 29.05 -5.01 -9.75
N VAL A 11 29.49 -3.75 -9.71
CA VAL A 11 29.12 -2.78 -8.67
C VAL A 11 27.62 -2.51 -8.68
N PHE A 12 27.00 -2.36 -9.83
CA PHE A 12 25.56 -2.14 -9.94
C PHE A 12 24.77 -3.37 -9.56
N GLY A 13 25.22 -4.57 -9.96
CA GLY A 13 24.65 -5.85 -9.57
C GLY A 13 24.70 -6.04 -8.06
N PHE A 14 25.85 -5.77 -7.44
CA PHE A 14 26.04 -5.84 -5.99
C PHE A 14 25.21 -4.78 -5.26
N GLY A 15 25.19 -3.54 -5.77
CA GLY A 15 24.36 -2.46 -5.23
C GLY A 15 22.87 -2.75 -5.31
N GLY A 16 22.41 -3.42 -6.38
CA GLY A 16 21.02 -3.87 -6.53
C GLY A 16 20.61 -4.92 -5.51
N ASP A 17 21.51 -5.84 -5.15
CA ASP A 17 21.27 -6.84 -4.11
C ASP A 17 21.18 -6.19 -2.72
N ILE A 18 22.08 -5.28 -2.41
CA ILE A 18 22.03 -4.47 -1.18
C ILE A 18 20.71 -3.69 -1.10
N LEU A 19 20.30 -3.05 -2.19
CA LEU A 19 19.05 -2.31 -2.26
C LEU A 19 17.84 -3.21 -2.00
N SER A 20 17.83 -4.42 -2.58
CA SER A 20 16.77 -5.41 -2.33
C SER A 20 16.72 -5.83 -0.86
N PHE A 21 17.86 -6.06 -0.21
CA PHE A 21 17.92 -6.35 1.22
C PHE A 21 17.42 -5.20 2.08
N ILE A 22 17.78 -3.97 1.74
CA ILE A 22 17.30 -2.77 2.44
C ILE A 22 15.79 -2.65 2.32
N VAL A 23 15.23 -2.84 1.13
CA VAL A 23 13.77 -2.82 0.90
C VAL A 23 13.06 -3.89 1.71
N LEU A 24 13.58 -5.11 1.73
CA LEU A 24 13.02 -6.19 2.54
C LEU A 24 13.10 -5.88 4.03
N GLY A 25 14.21 -5.33 4.50
CA GLY A 25 14.37 -4.90 5.89
C GLY A 25 13.36 -3.83 6.29
N ILE A 26 13.17 -2.83 5.45
CA ILE A 26 12.16 -1.78 5.65
C ILE A 26 10.75 -2.38 5.67
N ALA A 27 10.43 -3.29 4.74
CA ALA A 27 9.13 -3.95 4.69
C ALA A 27 8.83 -4.76 5.95
N ILE A 28 9.82 -5.49 6.47
CA ILE A 28 9.70 -6.23 7.74
C ILE A 28 9.47 -5.27 8.90
N TYR A 29 10.23 -4.19 8.98
CA TYR A 29 10.08 -3.17 10.03
C TYR A 29 8.68 -2.54 10.01
N LEU A 30 8.21 -2.12 8.84
CA LEU A 30 6.88 -1.52 8.69
C LEU A 30 5.77 -2.53 9.01
N SER A 31 5.96 -3.80 8.65
CA SER A 31 5.04 -4.88 8.98
C SER A 31 4.93 -5.08 10.49
N VAL A 32 6.05 -5.03 11.22
CA VAL A 32 6.07 -5.11 12.69
C VAL A 32 5.38 -3.91 13.31
N CYS A 33 5.67 -2.70 12.83
CA CYS A 33 5.01 -1.47 13.30
C CYS A 33 3.49 -1.52 13.06
N GLN A 34 3.05 -2.02 11.91
CA GLN A 34 1.64 -2.16 11.60
C GLN A 34 0.95 -3.19 12.52
N ARG A 35 1.60 -4.29 12.84
CA ARG A 35 1.06 -5.28 13.79
C ARG A 35 0.85 -4.67 15.18
N LYS A 36 1.78 -3.85 15.64
CA LYS A 36 1.64 -3.14 16.92
C LYS A 36 0.48 -2.15 16.89
N ALA A 37 0.36 -1.36 15.82
CA ALA A 37 -0.74 -0.43 15.63
C ALA A 37 -2.08 -1.15 15.53
N GLU A 38 -2.15 -2.25 14.80
CA GLU A 38 -3.32 -3.11 14.67
C GLU A 38 -3.76 -3.66 16.03
N LYS A 39 -2.82 -4.15 16.83
CA LYS A 39 -3.11 -4.64 18.18
C LYS A 39 -3.73 -3.54 19.05
N GLY A 40 -3.18 -2.33 19.02
CA GLY A 40 -3.74 -1.19 19.74
C GLY A 40 -5.16 -0.83 19.28
N ILE A 41 -5.42 -0.84 17.98
CA ILE A 41 -6.75 -0.60 17.41
C ILE A 41 -7.73 -1.70 17.85
N LYS A 42 -7.35 -2.96 17.79
CA LYS A 42 -8.19 -4.08 18.24
C LYS A 42 -8.51 -4.01 19.73
N GLU A 43 -7.57 -3.57 20.55
CA GLU A 43 -7.79 -3.39 21.99
C GLU A 43 -8.78 -2.26 22.29
N ARG A 44 -8.76 -1.18 21.51
CA ARG A 44 -9.68 -0.05 21.65
C ARG A 44 -11.05 -0.31 21.04
N CYS A 45 -11.11 -1.03 19.93
CA CYS A 45 -12.35 -1.30 19.19
C CYS A 45 -13.04 -2.56 19.72
N THR A 46 -13.72 -2.44 20.85
CA THR A 46 -14.38 -3.57 21.54
C THR A 46 -15.87 -3.69 21.26
N ALA A 47 -16.52 -2.61 20.82
CA ALA A 47 -17.94 -2.61 20.50
C ALA A 47 -18.19 -3.15 19.09
N ILE A 48 -19.29 -3.87 18.94
CA ILE A 48 -19.65 -4.56 17.70
C ILE A 48 -20.93 -3.96 17.14
N THR A 49 -20.95 -3.70 15.85
CA THR A 49 -22.17 -3.31 15.13
C THR A 49 -22.18 -3.96 13.74
N SER A 50 -23.33 -3.99 13.12
CA SER A 50 -23.42 -4.38 11.72
C SER A 50 -23.38 -3.15 10.83
N GLY A 51 -22.62 -3.24 9.77
CA GLY A 51 -22.50 -2.19 8.77
C GLY A 51 -22.70 -2.74 7.38
N ARG A 52 -22.57 -1.87 6.41
CA ARG A 52 -22.65 -2.22 5.00
C ARG A 52 -21.49 -1.58 4.25
N ILE A 53 -21.09 -2.21 3.16
CA ILE A 53 -20.17 -1.62 2.21
C ILE A 53 -20.93 -0.58 1.42
N ASP A 54 -20.52 0.69 1.51
CA ASP A 54 -21.13 1.79 0.76
C ASP A 54 -20.67 1.78 -0.69
N HIS A 55 -19.38 1.89 -0.90
CA HIS A 55 -18.76 1.78 -2.22
C HIS A 55 -17.28 1.46 -2.09
N THR A 56 -16.67 1.10 -3.20
CA THR A 56 -15.23 0.92 -3.28
C THR A 56 -14.65 2.04 -4.12
N GLU A 57 -13.78 2.85 -3.54
CA GLU A 57 -13.01 3.84 -4.27
C GLU A 57 -11.87 3.15 -4.99
N ARG A 58 -11.93 3.19 -6.30
CA ARG A 58 -10.90 2.65 -7.17
C ARG A 58 -9.86 3.72 -7.45
N SER A 59 -8.70 3.57 -6.88
CA SER A 59 -7.53 4.32 -7.28
C SER A 59 -6.89 3.63 -8.47
N GLY A 60 -7.16 4.13 -9.68
CA GLY A 60 -6.64 3.56 -10.91
C GLY A 60 -5.12 3.67 -11.02
N PHE A 61 -4.57 2.95 -11.99
CA PHE A 61 -3.14 2.89 -12.27
C PHE A 61 -2.52 4.27 -12.55
N PHE A 62 -3.29 5.14 -13.18
CA PHE A 62 -2.90 6.51 -13.47
C PHE A 62 -4.14 7.40 -13.29
N ASN A 63 -4.19 8.14 -12.20
CA ASN A 63 -5.30 9.05 -11.88
C ASN A 63 -5.13 10.45 -12.48
N GLY A 64 -4.27 10.57 -13.50
CA GLY A 64 -3.97 11.85 -14.08
C GLY A 64 -3.05 12.71 -13.21
N ILE A 65 -2.91 13.96 -13.58
CA ILE A 65 -2.08 14.93 -12.90
C ILE A 65 -2.95 15.61 -11.85
N LYS A 66 -2.67 15.36 -10.56
CA LYS A 66 -3.33 16.10 -9.48
C LYS A 66 -2.67 17.46 -9.33
N LEU A 67 -3.43 18.49 -9.64
CA LEU A 67 -3.06 19.87 -9.35
C LEU A 67 -3.38 20.17 -7.89
N ARG A 68 -2.35 20.32 -7.09
CA ARG A 68 -2.50 20.76 -5.70
C ARG A 68 -2.10 22.22 -5.62
N ARG A 69 -3.07 23.09 -5.42
CA ARG A 69 -2.86 24.50 -5.21
C ARG A 69 -2.70 24.79 -3.71
N ARG A 70 -1.51 25.16 -3.31
CA ARG A 70 -1.22 25.64 -1.96
C ARG A 70 -0.72 27.09 -2.09
N GLY A 71 -1.62 28.09 -1.90
CA GLY A 71 -1.28 29.48 -2.12
C GLY A 71 -0.89 29.77 -3.57
N PHE A 72 0.28 30.36 -3.81
CA PHE A 72 0.81 30.65 -5.15
C PHE A 72 1.62 29.51 -5.78
N ARG A 73 1.77 28.37 -5.10
CA ARG A 73 2.50 27.20 -5.64
C ARG A 73 1.52 26.19 -6.23
N ILE A 74 1.66 25.93 -7.51
CA ILE A 74 0.97 24.85 -8.20
C ILE A 74 1.96 23.70 -8.33
N SER A 75 1.72 22.60 -7.61
CA SER A 75 2.51 21.38 -7.77
C SER A 75 1.72 20.35 -8.57
N CYS A 76 2.30 19.93 -9.70
CA CYS A 76 1.78 18.83 -10.51
C CYS A 76 2.48 17.55 -10.11
N TRP A 77 1.74 16.58 -9.57
CA TRP A 77 2.27 15.26 -9.25
C TRP A 77 1.52 14.20 -10.03
N PRO A 78 2.23 13.29 -10.74
CA PRO A 78 1.58 12.12 -11.30
C PRO A 78 1.11 11.24 -10.14
N SER A 79 -0.19 11.00 -10.06
CA SER A 79 -0.79 10.17 -9.03
C SER A 79 -0.90 8.74 -9.54
N PHE A 80 -0.01 7.87 -9.07
CA PHE A 80 -0.10 6.44 -9.27
C PHE A 80 -0.67 5.81 -8.00
N THR A 81 -1.83 5.20 -8.11
CA THR A 81 -2.42 4.48 -6.97
C THR A 81 -2.87 3.10 -7.40
N PHE A 82 -2.39 2.10 -6.68
CA PHE A 82 -2.70 0.69 -6.88
C PHE A 82 -3.65 0.15 -5.81
N THR A 83 -4.43 1.03 -5.19
CA THR A 83 -5.19 0.67 -4.00
C THR A 83 -6.68 0.80 -4.22
N PHE A 84 -7.42 -0.19 -3.75
CA PHE A 84 -8.87 -0.12 -3.62
C PHE A 84 -9.20 0.18 -2.16
N HIS A 85 -9.89 1.27 -1.90
CA HIS A 85 -10.38 1.59 -0.56
C HIS A 85 -11.86 1.30 -0.49
N THR A 86 -12.23 0.40 0.40
CA THR A 86 -13.65 0.09 0.66
C THR A 86 -14.16 1.03 1.74
N ILE A 87 -15.21 1.78 1.42
CA ILE A 87 -15.87 2.68 2.35
C ILE A 87 -17.03 1.94 2.98
N TYR A 88 -17.02 1.88 4.30
CA TYR A 88 -18.04 1.22 5.12
C TYR A 88 -18.99 2.26 5.69
N ARG A 89 -20.26 1.88 5.80
CA ARG A 89 -21.28 2.66 6.48
C ARG A 89 -21.82 1.86 7.64
N TYR A 90 -21.90 2.47 8.81
CA TYR A 90 -22.43 1.83 10.00
C TYR A 90 -23.09 2.86 10.93
N HIS A 91 -23.98 2.38 11.78
CA HIS A 91 -24.64 3.19 12.80
C HIS A 91 -24.11 2.81 14.19
N ALA A 92 -23.64 3.80 14.93
CA ALA A 92 -23.15 3.64 16.28
C ALA A 92 -23.43 4.89 17.09
N LYS A 93 -23.82 4.73 18.38
CA LYS A 93 -24.09 5.84 19.30
C LYS A 93 -25.07 6.89 18.74
N ASP A 94 -26.15 6.45 18.11
CA ASP A 94 -27.17 7.31 17.49
C ASP A 94 -26.68 8.21 16.37
N LYS A 95 -25.52 7.88 15.78
CA LYS A 95 -24.94 8.57 14.63
C LYS A 95 -24.60 7.60 13.52
N ASP A 96 -24.74 8.06 12.29
CA ASP A 96 -24.28 7.35 11.11
C ASP A 96 -22.83 7.75 10.80
N TYR A 97 -21.99 6.75 10.71
CA TYR A 97 -20.59 6.91 10.33
C TYR A 97 -20.32 6.25 9.00
N HIS A 98 -19.46 6.85 8.23
CA HIS A 98 -18.90 6.21 7.04
C HIS A 98 -17.42 6.55 6.95
N GLY A 99 -16.64 5.61 6.46
CA GLY A 99 -15.20 5.78 6.36
C GLY A 99 -14.48 4.49 6.02
N ILE A 100 -13.19 4.55 6.17
CA ILE A 100 -12.24 3.48 5.85
C ILE A 100 -11.80 2.83 7.17
N ASP A 101 -11.45 1.53 7.10
CA ASP A 101 -10.86 0.81 8.23
C ASP A 101 -9.65 1.58 8.81
N ALA A 102 -9.60 1.71 10.13
CA ALA A 102 -8.55 2.47 10.83
C ALA A 102 -7.14 1.91 10.61
N ARG A 103 -7.03 0.65 10.23
CA ARG A 103 -5.73 0.00 9.95
C ARG A 103 -5.10 0.40 8.62
N MET A 104 -5.87 0.96 7.70
CA MET A 104 -5.49 1.50 6.39
C MET A 104 -4.23 0.87 5.77
N PRO A 105 -4.28 -0.34 5.22
CA PRO A 105 -3.15 -0.91 4.51
C PRO A 105 -2.88 -0.14 3.21
N ILE A 106 -1.62 -0.06 2.81
CA ILE A 106 -1.20 0.71 1.62
C ILE A 106 -1.69 0.06 0.32
N ALA A 107 -1.69 -1.25 0.25
CA ALA A 107 -2.19 -2.00 -0.89
C ALA A 107 -3.42 -2.80 -0.46
N CYS A 108 -4.60 -2.37 -0.91
CA CYS A 108 -5.86 -3.02 -0.59
C CYS A 108 -6.47 -3.66 -1.84
N LEU A 109 -6.89 -4.89 -1.70
CA LEU A 109 -7.71 -5.57 -2.69
C LEU A 109 -9.19 -5.34 -2.37
N LYS A 110 -10.04 -5.48 -3.39
CA LYS A 110 -11.48 -5.40 -3.23
C LYS A 110 -11.98 -6.51 -2.29
N VAL A 111 -12.72 -6.15 -1.26
CA VAL A 111 -13.16 -7.09 -0.20
C VAL A 111 -14.58 -7.58 -0.40
N GLY A 112 -15.42 -6.80 -1.07
CA GLY A 112 -16.82 -7.16 -1.29
C GLY A 112 -17.51 -6.20 -2.26
N ASN A 113 -18.81 -6.37 -2.41
CA ASN A 113 -19.62 -5.55 -3.30
C ASN A 113 -20.42 -4.50 -2.49
N PRO A 114 -20.78 -3.36 -3.10
CA PRO A 114 -21.66 -2.38 -2.46
C PRO A 114 -22.97 -3.02 -1.99
N GLY A 115 -23.38 -2.70 -0.77
CA GLY A 115 -24.58 -3.24 -0.14
C GLY A 115 -24.37 -4.50 0.68
N ASP A 116 -23.21 -5.15 0.62
CA ASP A 116 -22.92 -6.33 1.43
C ASP A 116 -22.92 -5.99 2.92
N SER A 117 -23.57 -6.84 3.73
CA SER A 117 -23.52 -6.73 5.18
C SER A 117 -22.19 -7.17 5.72
N VAL A 118 -21.62 -6.37 6.61
CA VAL A 118 -20.34 -6.64 7.26
C VAL A 118 -20.43 -6.42 8.76
N LYS A 119 -19.56 -7.10 9.49
CA LYS A 119 -19.41 -6.91 10.93
C LYS A 119 -18.35 -5.84 11.17
N ILE A 120 -18.66 -4.85 11.99
CA ILE A 120 -17.77 -3.73 12.30
C ILE A 120 -17.51 -3.68 13.80
N PHE A 121 -16.24 -3.57 14.14
CA PHE A 121 -15.78 -3.35 15.50
C PHE A 121 -15.35 -1.90 15.64
N TYR A 122 -15.99 -1.16 16.51
CA TYR A 122 -15.70 0.26 16.70
C TYR A 122 -15.29 0.59 18.13
N ASN A 123 -14.62 1.72 18.29
CA ASN A 123 -14.20 2.22 19.58
C ASN A 123 -15.40 2.86 20.29
N PRO A 124 -15.82 2.38 21.48
CA PRO A 124 -16.94 2.98 22.19
C PRO A 124 -16.67 4.43 22.65
N ARG A 125 -15.43 4.84 22.72
CA ARG A 125 -15.05 6.24 23.06
C ARG A 125 -15.02 7.16 21.85
N ASP A 126 -14.67 6.64 20.69
CA ASP A 126 -14.65 7.38 19.43
C ASP A 126 -15.22 6.50 18.32
N GLY A 127 -16.47 6.76 17.97
CA GLY A 127 -17.18 5.98 16.94
C GLY A 127 -16.58 6.07 15.53
N ARG A 128 -15.65 6.99 15.29
CA ARG A 128 -14.95 7.12 14.01
C ARG A 128 -13.86 6.07 13.82
N GLU A 129 -13.28 5.59 14.92
CA GLU A 129 -12.26 4.53 14.88
C GLU A 129 -12.94 3.18 14.84
N PHE A 130 -12.75 2.45 13.75
CA PHE A 130 -13.32 1.13 13.57
C PHE A 130 -12.42 0.25 12.71
N TYR A 131 -12.62 -1.05 12.78
CA TYR A 131 -12.03 -1.98 11.83
C TYR A 131 -13.04 -3.04 11.40
N CYS A 132 -12.83 -3.57 10.20
CA CYS A 132 -13.65 -4.64 9.64
C CYS A 132 -12.80 -5.90 9.47
N PRO A 133 -13.18 -7.07 10.01
CA PRO A 133 -12.42 -8.31 9.85
C PRO A 133 -12.21 -8.73 8.38
N ASN A 134 -13.07 -8.29 7.47
CA ASN A 134 -12.92 -8.55 6.04
C ASN A 134 -11.64 -7.96 5.45
N GLU A 135 -11.08 -6.92 6.09
CA GLU A 135 -9.83 -6.27 5.69
C GLU A 135 -8.57 -6.96 6.25
N ASP A 136 -8.70 -8.03 7.05
CA ASP A 136 -7.57 -8.70 7.71
C ASP A 136 -6.51 -9.19 6.71
N LYS A 137 -6.93 -9.70 5.55
CA LYS A 137 -6.00 -10.12 4.50
C LYS A 137 -5.20 -8.96 3.93
N ASN A 138 -5.84 -7.82 3.70
CA ASN A 138 -5.20 -6.61 3.21
C ASN A 138 -4.18 -6.08 4.22
N VAL A 139 -4.52 -6.08 5.49
CA VAL A 139 -3.63 -5.66 6.58
C VAL A 139 -2.43 -6.59 6.69
N LYS A 140 -2.66 -7.90 6.60
CA LYS A 140 -1.61 -8.92 6.75
C LYS A 140 -0.63 -8.91 5.59
N TYR A 141 -1.12 -8.78 4.36
CA TYR A 141 -0.32 -8.97 3.14
C TYR A 141 0.05 -7.66 2.42
N GLY A 142 -0.51 -6.52 2.82
CA GLY A 142 -0.32 -5.25 2.12
C GLY A 142 1.16 -4.85 1.97
N TRP A 143 1.94 -4.93 3.04
CA TRP A 143 3.37 -4.61 3.01
C TRP A 143 4.19 -5.61 2.21
N TRP A 144 3.82 -6.88 2.27
CA TRP A 144 4.49 -7.93 1.50
C TRP A 144 4.24 -7.80 0.00
N ILE A 145 3.02 -7.44 -0.40
CA ILE A 145 2.67 -7.17 -1.80
C ILE A 145 3.48 -5.98 -2.30
N LEU A 146 3.55 -4.90 -1.54
CA LEU A 146 4.33 -3.71 -1.90
C LEU A 146 5.82 -4.03 -2.02
N ALA A 147 6.39 -4.76 -1.05
CA ALA A 147 7.79 -5.18 -1.10
C ALA A 147 8.08 -6.07 -2.33
N GLY A 148 7.20 -7.01 -2.64
CA GLY A 148 7.32 -7.86 -3.81
C GLY A 148 7.29 -7.06 -5.12
N LEU A 149 6.42 -6.06 -5.23
CA LEU A 149 6.34 -5.18 -6.40
C LEU A 149 7.62 -4.34 -6.56
N ILE A 150 8.18 -3.84 -5.48
CA ILE A 150 9.43 -3.07 -5.53
C ILE A 150 10.60 -3.97 -5.94
N VAL A 151 10.71 -5.18 -5.39
CA VAL A 151 11.75 -6.14 -5.77
C VAL A 151 11.62 -6.54 -7.24
N LEU A 152 10.39 -6.75 -7.72
CA LEU A 152 10.14 -7.04 -9.13
C LEU A 152 10.56 -5.88 -10.03
N ALA A 153 10.26 -4.64 -9.65
CA ALA A 153 10.68 -3.46 -10.38
C ALA A 153 12.22 -3.35 -10.47
N ILE A 154 12.93 -3.62 -9.37
CA ILE A 154 14.39 -3.67 -9.35
C ILE A 154 14.91 -4.75 -10.28
N ALA A 155 14.32 -5.95 -10.27
CA ALA A 155 14.71 -7.05 -11.13
C ALA A 155 14.51 -6.71 -12.63
N VAL A 156 13.40 -6.05 -12.97
CA VAL A 156 13.12 -5.61 -14.35
C VAL A 156 14.15 -4.56 -14.80
N VAL A 157 14.45 -3.58 -13.98
CA VAL A 157 15.47 -2.54 -14.28
C VAL A 157 16.84 -3.19 -14.49
N ARG A 158 17.22 -4.14 -13.65
CA ARG A 158 18.49 -4.89 -13.80
C ARG A 158 18.51 -5.68 -15.10
N GLY A 159 17.42 -6.36 -15.44
CA GLY A 159 17.28 -7.11 -16.68
C GLY A 159 17.41 -6.23 -17.92
N VAL A 160 16.78 -5.06 -17.92
CA VAL A 160 16.87 -4.08 -19.00
C VAL A 160 18.31 -3.57 -19.16
N LEU A 161 18.96 -3.19 -18.06
CA LEU A 161 20.36 -2.72 -18.10
C LEU A 161 21.31 -3.81 -18.55
N TYR A 162 21.12 -5.05 -18.12
CA TYR A 162 21.88 -6.20 -18.61
C TYR A 162 21.72 -6.38 -20.11
N PHE A 163 20.50 -6.32 -20.61
CA PHE A 163 20.22 -6.45 -22.04
C PHE A 163 20.88 -5.33 -22.86
N TYR A 164 20.80 -4.09 -22.39
CA TYR A 164 21.48 -2.95 -23.03
C TYR A 164 22.99 -3.11 -23.03
N SER A 165 23.60 -3.50 -21.93
CA SER A 165 25.04 -3.69 -21.83
C SER A 165 25.53 -4.77 -22.78
N ARG A 166 24.77 -5.87 -22.91
CA ARG A 166 25.09 -6.95 -23.85
C ARG A 166 24.96 -6.52 -25.31
N ARG A 167 23.97 -5.70 -25.63
CA ARG A 167 23.77 -5.17 -26.97
C ARG A 167 24.89 -4.21 -27.39
N TYR A 168 25.40 -3.40 -26.47
CA TYR A 168 26.54 -2.52 -26.72
C TYR A 168 27.88 -3.26 -26.75
N ALA A 169 28.03 -4.35 -26.03
CA ALA A 169 29.25 -5.18 -26.08
C ALA A 169 29.41 -5.95 -27.39
N LEU A 170 28.33 -6.20 -28.14
CA LEU A 170 28.34 -6.88 -29.45
C LEU A 170 28.59 -5.93 -30.64
N ARG A 171 28.71 -4.64 -30.43
CA ARG A 171 29.12 -3.64 -31.40
C ARG A 171 30.58 -3.27 -31.21
#